data_b43c8d4b70bf59cfbca83d318e20c8f4
#
_entry.id   b43c8d4b70bf59cfbca83d318e20c8f4
#
_cell.length_a   1.000
_cell.length_b   1.000
_cell.length_c   1.000
_cell.angle_alpha   90.00
_cell.angle_beta   90.00
_cell.angle_gamma   90.00
#
_symmetry.space_group_name_H-M   'P 1'
#
loop_
_entity.id
_entity.type
_entity.pdbx_description
1 polymer ?
#
loop_
_entity_poly.entity_id
_entity_poly.type
_entity_poly.pdbx_seq_one_letter_code
_entity_poly.pdbx_strand_id
1 'polypeptide(L)'
;MPYYVVFEGRKPGIYKTWTEVKPLVDKYPNAKYKSYSMITEATEAFNGYTNQLIYNDIVPEEGSIAPTNASSNIVSLIDKYYSMNDWSNILNFYTDGSVKNNGKKYATGSYGVFYSDPRIMPISQEIKIDKVITTPISELLGIIEGIKRYIKSGFRYTEINLYTDSEYCYKSLTKWITGWLRNDWKTASKRKGMVPGEVKNKEEIMTAYLLISEHSIKIHHINSHTGKQDLHSIGNEIADMLTKCY
;
A
#
# COMPACT_ATOMS: atom_id res chain seq x y z
N MET A 1 16.43 21.75 20.29
CA MET A 1 16.88 20.35 20.48
C MET A 1 17.07 19.75 19.11
N PRO A 2 18.11 18.94 18.85
CA PRO A 2 18.30 18.33 17.54
C PRO A 2 17.24 17.24 17.28
N TYR A 3 16.92 17.03 16.01
CA TYR A 3 16.15 15.89 15.52
C TYR A 3 17.10 14.88 14.90
N TYR A 4 16.87 13.62 15.14
CA TYR A 4 17.70 12.53 14.63
C TYR A 4 16.93 11.75 13.58
N VAL A 5 17.52 11.57 12.42
CA VAL A 5 16.99 10.74 11.34
C VAL A 5 17.76 9.44 11.31
N VAL A 6 17.05 8.33 11.44
CA VAL A 6 17.57 6.99 11.16
C VAL A 6 17.10 6.61 9.75
N PHE A 7 18.02 6.59 8.81
CA PHE A 7 17.77 6.19 7.43
C PHE A 7 17.82 4.65 7.32
N GLU A 8 18.87 4.03 7.88
CA GLU A 8 19.05 2.60 7.96
C GLU A 8 19.33 2.18 9.41
N GLY A 9 18.51 1.28 9.92
CA GLY A 9 18.55 0.82 11.31
C GLY A 9 17.41 -0.15 11.59
N ARG A 10 17.28 -0.61 12.83
CA ARG A 10 16.17 -1.51 13.23
C ARG A 10 14.79 -0.90 13.01
N LYS A 11 14.70 0.42 13.07
CA LYS A 11 13.47 1.17 12.81
C LYS A 11 13.83 2.53 12.19
N PRO A 12 13.79 2.70 10.86
CA PRO A 12 13.95 3.99 10.21
C PRO A 12 12.91 5.00 10.67
N GLY A 13 13.26 6.29 10.73
CA GLY A 13 12.34 7.34 11.17
C GLY A 13 13.03 8.57 11.71
N ILE A 14 12.23 9.54 12.19
CA ILE A 14 12.67 10.79 12.80
C ILE A 14 12.39 10.73 14.30
N TYR A 15 13.40 11.05 15.11
CA TYR A 15 13.39 10.91 16.56
C TYR A 15 13.82 12.23 17.23
N LYS A 16 13.33 12.47 18.44
CA LYS A 16 13.63 13.70 19.19
C LYS A 16 14.84 13.57 20.10
N THR A 17 15.25 12.35 20.46
CA THR A 17 16.34 12.13 21.40
C THR A 17 17.31 11.06 20.91
N TRP A 18 18.59 11.19 21.30
CA TRP A 18 19.60 10.17 21.03
C TRP A 18 19.31 8.85 21.76
N THR A 19 18.63 8.92 22.91
CA THR A 19 18.25 7.74 23.69
C THR A 19 17.30 6.82 22.90
N GLU A 20 16.41 7.41 22.08
CA GLU A 20 15.52 6.65 21.19
C GLU A 20 16.29 6.04 20.01
N VAL A 21 17.27 6.75 19.48
CA VAL A 21 18.03 6.36 18.28
C VAL A 21 19.07 5.28 18.57
N LYS A 22 19.80 5.43 19.68
CA LYS A 22 20.92 4.54 20.02
C LYS A 22 20.59 3.05 19.89
N PRO A 23 19.49 2.50 20.48
CA PRO A 23 19.16 1.08 20.35
C PRO A 23 18.80 0.67 18.93
N LEU A 24 18.45 1.62 18.06
CA LEU A 24 18.03 1.34 16.68
C LEU A 24 19.23 1.21 15.73
N VAL A 25 20.36 1.84 16.06
CA VAL A 25 21.55 1.89 15.21
C VAL A 25 22.75 1.15 15.81
N ASP A 26 22.77 0.96 17.13
CA ASP A 26 23.89 0.28 17.81
C ASP A 26 24.00 -1.18 17.34
N LYS A 27 25.19 -1.57 16.85
CA LYS A 27 25.48 -2.89 16.27
C LYS A 27 24.55 -3.30 15.12
N TYR A 28 23.91 -2.34 14.46
CA TYR A 28 23.16 -2.59 13.24
C TYR A 28 24.11 -2.45 12.02
N PRO A 29 24.28 -3.50 11.18
CA PRO A 29 25.18 -3.43 10.04
C PRO A 29 24.77 -2.29 9.10
N ASN A 30 25.75 -1.47 8.67
CA ASN A 30 25.54 -0.36 7.76
C ASN A 30 24.50 0.68 8.21
N ALA A 31 24.32 0.86 9.52
CA ALA A 31 23.40 1.87 10.04
C ALA A 31 23.71 3.26 9.46
N LYS A 32 22.70 3.93 8.94
CA LYS A 32 22.78 5.31 8.45
C LYS A 32 21.85 6.20 9.27
N TYR A 33 22.43 7.22 9.91
CA TYR A 33 21.66 8.19 10.68
C TYR A 33 22.37 9.54 10.72
N LYS A 34 21.60 10.62 10.92
CA LYS A 34 22.12 12.00 11.00
C LYS A 34 21.25 12.85 11.91
N SER A 35 21.85 13.87 12.56
CA SER A 35 21.12 14.87 13.34
C SER A 35 20.89 16.15 12.54
N TYR A 36 19.75 16.80 12.78
CA TYR A 36 19.33 18.05 12.16
C TYR A 36 18.88 19.03 13.23
N SER A 37 19.06 20.33 12.99
CA SER A 37 18.68 21.40 13.92
C SER A 37 17.16 21.68 13.87
N MET A 38 16.55 21.51 12.70
CA MET A 38 15.12 21.75 12.47
C MET A 38 14.38 20.49 12.05
N ILE A 39 13.13 20.39 12.45
CA ILE A 39 12.27 19.26 12.06
C ILE A 39 12.01 19.25 10.55
N THR A 40 11.92 20.41 9.91
CA THR A 40 11.74 20.55 8.46
C THR A 40 12.92 19.93 7.71
N GLU A 41 14.16 20.26 8.08
CA GLU A 41 15.37 19.67 7.48
C GLU A 41 15.42 18.14 7.68
N ALA A 42 15.07 17.67 8.88
CA ALA A 42 15.02 16.24 9.19
C ALA A 42 13.97 15.51 8.32
N THR A 43 12.80 16.14 8.13
CA THR A 43 11.71 15.59 7.32
C THR A 43 12.08 15.55 5.84
N GLU A 44 12.63 16.64 5.31
CA GLU A 44 13.09 16.72 3.93
C GLU A 44 14.17 15.67 3.63
N ALA A 45 15.16 15.53 4.54
CA ALA A 45 16.22 14.55 4.38
C ALA A 45 15.71 13.12 4.43
N PHE A 46 14.76 12.83 5.34
CA PHE A 46 14.16 11.50 5.44
C PHE A 46 13.31 11.17 4.21
N ASN A 47 12.51 12.11 3.74
CA ASN A 47 11.69 11.96 2.53
C ASN A 47 12.55 11.78 1.28
N GLY A 48 13.59 12.61 1.12
CA GLY A 48 14.53 12.48 0.00
C GLY A 48 15.20 11.10 -0.05
N TYR A 49 15.61 10.58 1.11
CA TYR A 49 16.18 9.23 1.21
C TYR A 49 15.15 8.14 0.89
N THR A 50 13.93 8.26 1.41
CA THR A 50 12.85 7.30 1.17
C THR A 50 12.44 7.30 -0.31
N ASN A 51 12.31 8.49 -0.91
CA ASN A 51 12.03 8.62 -2.34
C ASN A 51 13.13 8.03 -3.22
N GLN A 52 14.40 8.18 -2.81
CA GLN A 52 15.52 7.56 -3.51
C GLN A 52 15.50 6.03 -3.42
N LEU A 53 15.10 5.46 -2.26
CA LEU A 53 14.92 4.01 -2.12
C LEU A 53 13.76 3.52 -3.01
N ILE A 54 12.62 4.22 -2.98
CA ILE A 54 11.49 3.93 -3.87
C ILE A 54 11.93 3.99 -5.33
N TYR A 55 12.69 5.03 -5.70
CA TYR A 55 13.23 5.18 -7.04
C TYR A 55 14.14 4.00 -7.42
N ASN A 56 15.05 3.59 -6.55
CA ASN A 56 15.96 2.47 -6.78
C ASN A 56 15.24 1.12 -6.82
N ASP A 57 14.17 0.93 -6.04
CA ASP A 57 13.34 -0.28 -6.07
C ASP A 57 12.45 -0.35 -7.33
N ILE A 58 12.08 0.82 -7.87
CA ILE A 58 11.26 0.94 -9.09
C ILE A 58 12.14 0.92 -10.36
N VAL A 59 13.38 1.44 -10.27
CA VAL A 59 14.36 1.49 -11.37
C VAL A 59 15.49 0.53 -11.04
N PRO A 60 15.70 -0.56 -11.80
CA PRO A 60 16.84 -1.46 -11.62
C PRO A 60 18.19 -0.72 -11.75
N GLU A 61 19.21 -1.18 -10.99
CA GLU A 61 20.57 -0.63 -11.03
C GLU A 61 21.11 -0.47 -12.45
N GLU A 62 22.01 0.53 -12.63
CA GLU A 62 22.63 0.95 -13.87
C GLU A 62 23.08 -0.24 -14.75
N GLY A 63 22.44 -0.37 -15.88
CA GLY A 63 22.74 -1.36 -16.93
C GLY A 63 21.55 -1.65 -17.84
N SER A 64 20.33 -1.31 -17.46
CA SER A 64 19.14 -1.49 -18.28
C SER A 64 18.29 -0.21 -18.33
N ILE A 65 18.39 0.53 -19.41
CA ILE A 65 17.45 1.54 -19.92
C ILE A 65 17.33 2.80 -19.06
N ALA A 66 17.60 3.97 -19.65
CA ALA A 66 17.36 5.30 -19.12
C ALA A 66 15.97 5.40 -18.45
N PRO A 67 15.82 6.19 -17.35
CA PRO A 67 14.55 6.33 -16.66
C PRO A 67 13.45 6.70 -17.66
N THR A 68 12.45 5.86 -17.77
CA THR A 68 11.30 6.12 -18.64
C THR A 68 10.54 7.32 -18.07
N ASN A 69 9.86 8.09 -18.91
CA ASN A 69 9.01 9.21 -18.47
C ASN A 69 8.00 8.80 -17.36
N ALA A 70 7.67 7.50 -17.24
CA ALA A 70 6.83 6.95 -16.19
C ALA A 70 7.48 7.04 -14.79
N SER A 71 8.78 6.78 -14.67
CA SER A 71 9.49 6.83 -13.37
C SER A 71 9.60 8.26 -12.83
N SER A 72 9.83 9.26 -13.69
CA SER A 72 9.87 10.67 -13.26
C SER A 72 8.48 11.18 -12.82
N ASN A 73 7.41 10.70 -13.43
CA ASN A 73 6.06 11.10 -13.10
C ASN A 73 5.62 10.59 -11.73
N ILE A 74 5.91 9.33 -11.39
CA ILE A 74 5.53 8.77 -10.08
C ILE A 74 6.27 9.46 -8.94
N VAL A 75 7.56 9.76 -9.09
CA VAL A 75 8.34 10.50 -8.09
C VAL A 75 7.74 11.88 -7.85
N SER A 76 7.42 12.62 -8.92
CA SER A 76 6.78 13.93 -8.82
C SER A 76 5.42 13.88 -8.10
N LEU A 77 4.62 12.84 -8.33
CA LEU A 77 3.35 12.65 -7.63
C LEU A 77 3.54 12.32 -6.16
N ILE A 78 4.53 11.50 -5.83
CA ILE A 78 4.88 11.14 -4.45
C ILE A 78 5.33 12.40 -3.68
N ASP A 79 6.21 13.21 -4.25
CA ASP A 79 6.65 14.48 -3.66
C ASP A 79 5.47 15.43 -3.44
N LYS A 80 4.60 15.55 -4.44
CA LYS A 80 3.39 16.35 -4.34
C LYS A 80 2.47 15.85 -3.23
N TYR A 81 2.23 14.53 -3.14
CA TYR A 81 1.41 13.93 -2.09
C TYR A 81 1.93 14.30 -0.71
N TYR A 82 3.22 14.07 -0.46
CA TYR A 82 3.83 14.34 0.83
C TYR A 82 3.90 15.83 1.18
N SER A 83 3.94 16.72 0.18
CA SER A 83 3.85 18.17 0.43
C SER A 83 2.46 18.63 0.89
N MET A 84 1.42 17.87 0.53
CA MET A 84 0.02 18.18 0.88
C MET A 84 -0.45 17.46 2.15
N ASN A 85 0.26 16.41 2.58
CA ASN A 85 -0.15 15.55 3.68
C ASN A 85 0.40 16.08 5.00
N ASP A 86 -0.49 16.34 5.96
CA ASP A 86 -0.10 16.55 7.34
C ASP A 86 0.20 15.18 7.99
N TRP A 87 1.39 15.00 8.53
CA TRP A 87 1.89 13.80 9.20
C TRP A 87 1.17 13.57 10.53
N SER A 88 -0.14 13.46 10.45
CA SER A 88 -0.98 13.20 11.59
C SER A 88 -0.82 11.75 12.07
N ASN A 89 -1.37 11.45 13.24
CA ASN A 89 -1.47 10.09 13.75
C ASN A 89 -2.47 9.21 12.97
N ILE A 90 -2.76 9.58 11.71
CA ILE A 90 -3.67 8.89 10.80
C ILE A 90 -2.85 8.29 9.67
N LEU A 91 -2.99 6.99 9.46
CA LEU A 91 -2.43 6.32 8.29
C LEU A 91 -3.50 6.21 7.21
N ASN A 92 -3.23 6.81 6.06
CA ASN A 92 -3.96 6.53 4.83
C ASN A 92 -3.10 5.63 3.93
N PHE A 93 -3.66 4.58 3.36
CA PHE A 93 -2.98 3.83 2.32
C PHE A 93 -3.94 3.46 1.19
N TYR A 94 -3.38 3.36 0.00
CA TYR A 94 -4.09 3.22 -1.26
C TYR A 94 -3.64 1.94 -1.94
N THR A 95 -4.59 1.19 -2.49
CA THR A 95 -4.29 -0.09 -3.15
C THR A 95 -4.95 -0.14 -4.53
N ASP A 96 -4.22 -0.69 -5.48
CA ASP A 96 -4.72 -0.97 -6.82
C ASP A 96 -4.19 -2.30 -7.35
N GLY A 97 -4.92 -2.91 -8.26
CA GLY A 97 -4.60 -4.18 -8.88
C GLY A 97 -4.72 -4.14 -10.40
N SER A 98 -3.68 -4.58 -11.11
CA SER A 98 -3.66 -4.63 -12.57
C SER A 98 -3.52 -6.06 -13.07
N VAL A 99 -4.26 -6.42 -14.13
CA VAL A 99 -4.19 -7.76 -14.75
C VAL A 99 -4.21 -7.65 -16.26
N LYS A 100 -3.17 -8.21 -16.91
CA LYS A 100 -3.13 -8.44 -18.35
C LYS A 100 -3.78 -9.79 -18.65
N ASN A 101 -4.54 -9.90 -19.73
CA ASN A 101 -5.24 -11.14 -20.14
C ASN A 101 -6.17 -11.69 -19.06
N ASN A 102 -6.90 -10.83 -18.37
CA ASN A 102 -7.78 -11.13 -17.25
C ASN A 102 -8.64 -12.38 -17.48
N GLY A 103 -8.59 -13.32 -16.53
CA GLY A 103 -9.36 -14.56 -16.58
C GLY A 103 -8.85 -15.63 -17.59
N LYS A 104 -7.72 -15.40 -18.26
CA LYS A 104 -7.07 -16.40 -19.12
C LYS A 104 -6.04 -17.20 -18.30
N LYS A 105 -5.75 -18.44 -18.75
CA LYS A 105 -4.77 -19.32 -18.10
C LYS A 105 -3.35 -18.69 -18.02
N TYR A 106 -3.03 -17.80 -18.95
CA TYR A 106 -1.77 -17.06 -19.01
C TYR A 106 -1.90 -15.60 -18.54
N ALA A 107 -2.90 -15.31 -17.71
CA ALA A 107 -3.04 -14.00 -17.12
C ALA A 107 -1.84 -13.69 -16.22
N THR A 108 -1.30 -12.47 -16.37
CA THR A 108 -0.30 -11.90 -15.47
C THR A 108 -0.89 -10.73 -14.72
N GLY A 109 -0.53 -10.55 -13.49
CA GLY A 109 -1.07 -9.47 -12.68
C GLY A 109 -0.06 -8.94 -11.67
N SER A 110 -0.39 -7.79 -11.15
CA SER A 110 0.41 -7.06 -10.16
C SER A 110 -0.50 -6.28 -9.24
N TYR A 111 0.05 -5.85 -8.12
CA TYR A 111 -0.59 -4.89 -7.24
C TYR A 111 0.37 -3.80 -6.81
N GLY A 112 -0.18 -2.62 -6.58
CA GLY A 112 0.49 -1.46 -6.04
C GLY A 112 -0.12 -1.05 -4.71
N VAL A 113 0.72 -0.62 -3.75
CA VAL A 113 0.27 -0.06 -2.49
C VAL A 113 1.10 1.16 -2.14
N PHE A 114 0.43 2.26 -1.85
CA PHE A 114 1.05 3.51 -1.44
C PHE A 114 0.58 3.94 -0.06
N TYR A 115 1.46 4.46 0.77
CA TYR A 115 1.18 4.87 2.15
C TYR A 115 1.40 6.36 2.35
N SER A 116 0.54 6.99 3.16
CA SER A 116 0.69 8.39 3.55
C SER A 116 1.88 8.64 4.48
N ASP A 117 2.43 7.62 5.08
CA ASP A 117 3.64 7.70 5.90
C ASP A 117 4.84 7.17 5.11
N PRO A 118 5.81 8.02 4.70
CA PRO A 118 6.96 7.61 3.89
C PRO A 118 7.93 6.66 4.63
N ARG A 119 7.75 6.45 5.92
CA ARG A 119 8.50 5.42 6.67
C ARG A 119 8.01 4.01 6.36
N ILE A 120 6.84 3.86 5.73
CA ILE A 120 6.32 2.58 5.24
C ILE A 120 6.54 2.54 3.74
N MET A 121 7.47 1.67 3.31
CA MET A 121 7.81 1.55 1.89
C MET A 121 6.60 1.12 1.06
N PRO A 122 6.33 1.80 -0.06
CA PRO A 122 5.32 1.36 -1.02
C PRO A 122 5.58 -0.06 -1.53
N ILE A 123 4.57 -0.65 -2.14
CA ILE A 123 4.67 -1.97 -2.76
C ILE A 123 4.39 -1.83 -4.25
N SER A 124 5.28 -2.39 -5.06
CA SER A 124 5.04 -2.70 -6.47
C SER A 124 5.42 -4.17 -6.65
N GLN A 125 4.47 -5.05 -6.95
CA GLN A 125 4.73 -6.48 -6.92
C GLN A 125 3.98 -7.25 -8.01
N GLU A 126 4.71 -8.06 -8.77
CA GLU A 126 4.12 -9.06 -9.66
C GLU A 126 3.49 -10.19 -8.85
N ILE A 127 2.32 -10.67 -9.29
CA ILE A 127 1.61 -11.78 -8.66
C ILE A 127 2.16 -13.11 -9.17
N LYS A 128 2.66 -13.94 -8.27
CA LYS A 128 3.15 -15.30 -8.55
C LYS A 128 2.38 -16.32 -7.71
N ILE A 129 1.24 -16.77 -8.23
CA ILE A 129 0.35 -17.75 -7.58
C ILE A 129 -0.04 -18.86 -8.55
N ASP A 130 -0.28 -20.06 -8.03
CA ASP A 130 -0.70 -21.22 -8.83
C ASP A 130 -2.23 -21.25 -9.01
N LYS A 131 -2.80 -20.16 -9.54
CA LYS A 131 -4.20 -20.08 -9.97
C LYS A 131 -4.38 -18.98 -11.00
N VAL A 132 -5.51 -19.01 -11.71
CA VAL A 132 -5.84 -17.98 -12.70
C VAL A 132 -5.97 -16.63 -12.02
N ILE A 133 -5.12 -15.68 -12.45
CA ILE A 133 -5.14 -14.31 -11.93
C ILE A 133 -6.32 -13.55 -12.56
N THR A 134 -7.07 -12.87 -11.71
CA THR A 134 -8.16 -11.98 -12.11
C THR A 134 -8.03 -10.63 -11.43
N THR A 135 -8.63 -9.59 -12.00
CA THR A 135 -8.62 -8.25 -11.39
C THR A 135 -9.07 -8.27 -9.91
N PRO A 136 -10.18 -8.94 -9.52
CA PRO A 136 -10.54 -9.04 -8.11
C PRO A 136 -9.47 -9.70 -7.21
N ILE A 137 -8.75 -10.69 -7.71
CA ILE A 137 -7.66 -11.33 -6.95
C ILE A 137 -6.50 -10.35 -6.77
N SER A 138 -6.11 -9.65 -7.84
CA SER A 138 -5.04 -8.66 -7.81
C SER A 138 -5.32 -7.56 -6.77
N GLU A 139 -6.53 -7.01 -6.77
CA GLU A 139 -7.01 -6.01 -5.82
C GLU A 139 -6.97 -6.52 -4.37
N LEU A 140 -7.54 -7.71 -4.12
CA LEU A 140 -7.55 -8.31 -2.78
C LEU A 140 -6.14 -8.59 -2.26
N LEU A 141 -5.21 -9.01 -3.11
CA LEU A 141 -3.81 -9.22 -2.73
C LEU A 141 -3.14 -7.90 -2.38
N GLY A 142 -3.39 -6.82 -3.12
CA GLY A 142 -2.92 -5.48 -2.78
C GLY A 142 -3.38 -5.06 -1.38
N ILE A 143 -4.65 -5.28 -1.05
CA ILE A 143 -5.21 -5.00 0.28
C ILE A 143 -4.50 -5.85 1.36
N ILE A 144 -4.41 -7.16 1.16
CA ILE A 144 -3.81 -8.10 2.13
C ILE A 144 -2.34 -7.75 2.40
N GLU A 145 -1.55 -7.60 1.36
CA GLU A 145 -0.11 -7.33 1.48
C GLU A 145 0.16 -5.91 1.99
N GLY A 146 -0.71 -4.95 1.63
CA GLY A 146 -0.69 -3.61 2.19
C GLY A 146 -0.88 -3.61 3.71
N ILE A 147 -1.87 -4.32 4.22
CA ILE A 147 -2.10 -4.44 5.66
C ILE A 147 -0.93 -5.16 6.34
N LYS A 148 -0.44 -6.27 5.78
CA LYS A 148 0.71 -6.99 6.33
C LYS A 148 1.97 -6.12 6.41
N ARG A 149 2.24 -5.30 5.38
CA ARG A 149 3.36 -4.36 5.38
C ARG A 149 3.22 -3.31 6.49
N TYR A 150 2.02 -2.74 6.65
CA TYR A 150 1.71 -1.85 7.77
C TYR A 150 1.98 -2.53 9.11
N ILE A 151 1.46 -3.72 9.35
CA ILE A 151 1.67 -4.48 10.59
C ILE A 151 3.16 -4.70 10.85
N LYS A 152 3.90 -5.14 9.84
CA LYS A 152 5.35 -5.40 9.91
C LYS A 152 6.15 -4.13 10.22
N SER A 153 5.67 -2.95 9.84
CA SER A 153 6.34 -1.67 10.13
C SER A 153 6.44 -1.38 11.63
N GLY A 154 5.52 -1.91 12.43
CA GLY A 154 5.44 -1.70 13.87
C GLY A 154 5.03 -0.29 14.28
N PHE A 155 4.67 0.60 13.32
CA PHE A 155 4.15 1.93 13.62
C PHE A 155 2.73 1.84 14.18
N ARG A 156 2.34 2.83 14.98
CA ARG A 156 1.00 2.93 15.57
C ARG A 156 0.35 4.23 15.15
N TYR A 157 -0.93 4.14 14.82
CA TYR A 157 -1.77 5.26 14.41
C TYR A 157 -3.07 5.24 15.19
N THR A 158 -3.68 6.40 15.37
CA THR A 158 -4.98 6.54 16.03
C THR A 158 -6.13 6.14 15.09
N GLU A 159 -5.89 6.28 13.79
CA GLU A 159 -6.83 5.89 12.75
C GLU A 159 -6.08 5.32 11.54
N ILE A 160 -6.65 4.30 10.92
CA ILE A 160 -6.08 3.65 9.73
C ILE A 160 -7.16 3.56 8.67
N ASN A 161 -6.90 4.16 7.53
CA ASN A 161 -7.81 4.24 6.39
C ASN A 161 -7.19 3.54 5.17
N LEU A 162 -7.92 2.57 4.63
CA LEU A 162 -7.65 1.91 3.36
C LEU A 162 -8.53 2.52 2.28
N TYR A 163 -7.93 2.97 1.21
CA TYR A 163 -8.61 3.47 0.01
C TYR A 163 -8.41 2.51 -1.16
N THR A 164 -9.50 2.17 -1.82
CA THR A 164 -9.51 1.35 -3.04
C THR A 164 -10.55 1.87 -4.02
N ASP A 165 -10.28 1.81 -5.30
CA ASP A 165 -11.25 2.10 -6.37
C ASP A 165 -12.01 0.85 -6.83
N SER A 166 -11.64 -0.32 -6.31
CA SER A 166 -12.34 -1.58 -6.56
C SER A 166 -13.69 -1.64 -5.83
N GLU A 167 -14.77 -1.32 -6.55
CA GLU A 167 -16.13 -1.46 -6.01
C GLU A 167 -16.40 -2.89 -5.52
N TYR A 168 -15.84 -3.89 -6.21
CA TYR A 168 -15.95 -5.29 -5.81
C TYR A 168 -15.32 -5.55 -4.44
N CYS A 169 -14.08 -5.13 -4.22
CA CYS A 169 -13.40 -5.29 -2.93
C CYS A 169 -14.12 -4.54 -1.83
N TYR A 170 -14.47 -3.27 -2.06
CA TYR A 170 -15.21 -2.47 -1.10
C TYR A 170 -16.54 -3.14 -0.69
N LYS A 171 -17.37 -3.56 -1.65
CA LYS A 171 -18.66 -4.21 -1.37
C LYS A 171 -18.48 -5.58 -0.71
N SER A 172 -17.50 -6.35 -1.14
CA SER A 172 -17.19 -7.65 -0.56
C SER A 172 -16.85 -7.56 0.91
N LEU A 173 -15.99 -6.60 1.28
CA LEU A 173 -15.44 -6.46 2.63
C LEU A 173 -16.34 -5.65 3.58
N THR A 174 -17.30 -4.87 3.06
CA THR A 174 -18.16 -4.02 3.90
C THR A 174 -19.64 -4.39 3.89
N LYS A 175 -20.16 -4.86 2.75
CA LYS A 175 -21.60 -5.10 2.57
C LYS A 175 -21.98 -6.56 2.44
N TRP A 176 -21.25 -7.33 1.61
CA TRP A 176 -21.64 -8.69 1.28
C TRP A 176 -21.15 -9.72 2.27
N ILE A 177 -20.00 -9.46 2.92
CA ILE A 177 -19.35 -10.38 3.87
C ILE A 177 -20.30 -10.88 4.97
N THR A 178 -21.10 -10.00 5.55
CA THR A 178 -22.05 -10.37 6.61
C THR A 178 -23.10 -11.36 6.14
N GLY A 179 -23.57 -11.21 4.91
CA GLY A 179 -24.49 -12.15 4.27
C GLY A 179 -23.83 -13.50 3.98
N TRP A 180 -22.60 -13.48 3.48
CA TRP A 180 -21.84 -14.69 3.16
C TRP A 180 -21.48 -15.50 4.41
N LEU A 181 -21.07 -14.84 5.49
CA LEU A 181 -20.80 -15.49 6.78
C LEU A 181 -22.04 -16.20 7.35
N ARG A 182 -23.25 -15.62 7.16
CA ARG A 182 -24.51 -16.23 7.61
C ARG A 182 -24.99 -17.34 6.70
N ASN A 183 -24.58 -17.34 5.44
CA ASN A 183 -25.07 -18.27 4.41
C ASN A 183 -23.99 -19.27 3.94
N ASP A 184 -23.07 -19.62 4.83
CA ASP A 184 -21.99 -20.57 4.59
C ASP A 184 -21.25 -20.32 3.26
N TRP A 185 -20.93 -19.04 2.99
CA TRP A 185 -20.25 -18.58 1.78
C TRP A 185 -20.91 -18.97 0.47
N LYS A 186 -22.23 -19.05 0.46
CA LYS A 186 -23.02 -19.27 -0.74
C LYS A 186 -23.59 -17.98 -1.29
N THR A 187 -23.59 -17.85 -2.62
CA THR A 187 -24.22 -16.73 -3.30
C THR A 187 -25.74 -16.88 -3.20
N ALA A 188 -26.47 -15.75 -3.11
CA ALA A 188 -27.92 -15.80 -3.21
C ALA A 188 -28.37 -16.34 -4.57
N SER A 189 -29.26 -17.33 -4.59
CA SER A 189 -29.88 -17.79 -5.82
C SER A 189 -30.75 -16.69 -6.40
N LYS A 190 -30.42 -16.20 -7.61
CA LYS A 190 -31.20 -15.18 -8.32
C LYS A 190 -32.43 -15.74 -9.03
N ARG A 191 -32.54 -17.06 -9.14
CA ARG A 191 -33.67 -17.72 -9.81
C ARG A 191 -34.22 -18.86 -8.95
N LYS A 192 -35.55 -18.96 -8.90
CA LYS A 192 -36.25 -20.05 -8.21
C LYS A 192 -35.78 -21.40 -8.81
N GLY A 193 -35.29 -22.30 -7.96
CA GLY A 193 -34.81 -23.62 -8.37
C GLY A 193 -33.32 -23.73 -8.74
N MET A 194 -32.56 -22.66 -8.72
CA MET A 194 -31.07 -22.74 -8.85
C MET A 194 -30.41 -23.00 -7.52
N VAL A 195 -29.43 -23.90 -7.52
CA VAL A 195 -28.55 -24.13 -6.36
C VAL A 195 -27.61 -22.91 -6.21
N PRO A 196 -27.51 -22.33 -5.01
CA PRO A 196 -26.54 -21.26 -4.74
C PRO A 196 -25.13 -21.75 -5.06
N GLY A 197 -24.38 -20.95 -5.81
CA GLY A 197 -22.95 -21.20 -6.06
C GLY A 197 -22.08 -20.77 -4.88
N GLU A 198 -20.84 -21.21 -4.87
CA GLU A 198 -19.84 -20.72 -3.90
C GLU A 198 -19.43 -19.28 -4.23
N VAL A 199 -19.08 -18.52 -3.19
CA VAL A 199 -18.53 -17.19 -3.34
C VAL A 199 -17.11 -17.30 -3.89
N LYS A 200 -16.86 -16.64 -5.02
CA LYS A 200 -15.51 -16.58 -5.61
C LYS A 200 -14.56 -15.78 -4.71
N ASN A 201 -13.28 -16.13 -4.72
CA ASN A 201 -12.22 -15.47 -3.96
C ASN A 201 -12.46 -15.48 -2.43
N LYS A 202 -13.15 -16.51 -1.92
CA LYS A 202 -13.51 -16.65 -0.51
C LYS A 202 -12.32 -16.52 0.41
N GLU A 203 -11.21 -17.17 0.07
CA GLU A 203 -9.99 -17.20 0.91
C GLU A 203 -9.37 -15.81 1.05
N GLU A 204 -9.24 -15.09 -0.07
CA GLU A 204 -8.69 -13.74 -0.07
C GLU A 204 -9.61 -12.75 0.65
N ILE A 205 -10.92 -12.85 0.40
CA ILE A 205 -11.91 -12.00 1.08
C ILE A 205 -11.88 -12.24 2.58
N MET A 206 -11.84 -13.50 3.02
CA MET A 206 -11.77 -13.84 4.45
C MET A 206 -10.49 -13.32 5.08
N THR A 207 -9.34 -13.52 4.43
CA THR A 207 -8.04 -13.05 4.92
C THR A 207 -8.04 -11.53 5.06
N ALA A 208 -8.48 -10.80 4.03
CA ALA A 208 -8.57 -9.34 4.08
C ALA A 208 -9.52 -8.88 5.19
N TYR A 209 -10.70 -9.49 5.31
CA TYR A 209 -11.69 -9.14 6.32
C TYR A 209 -11.18 -9.34 7.75
N LEU A 210 -10.50 -10.45 8.03
CA LEU A 210 -9.93 -10.72 9.35
C LEU A 210 -8.85 -9.68 9.70
N LEU A 211 -7.94 -9.39 8.80
CA LEU A 211 -6.90 -8.37 9.00
C LEU A 211 -7.50 -6.97 9.24
N ILE A 212 -8.50 -6.59 8.46
CA ILE A 212 -9.21 -5.32 8.61
C ILE A 212 -9.89 -5.21 9.97
N SER A 213 -10.58 -6.30 10.38
CA SER A 213 -11.30 -6.33 11.66
C SER A 213 -10.35 -6.31 12.85
N GLU A 214 -9.28 -7.10 12.82
CA GLU A 214 -8.28 -7.19 13.89
C GLU A 214 -7.58 -5.85 14.14
N HIS A 215 -7.29 -5.11 13.06
CA HIS A 215 -6.57 -3.84 13.14
C HIS A 215 -7.47 -2.61 13.07
N SER A 216 -8.79 -2.77 13.12
CA SER A 216 -9.79 -1.68 13.10
C SER A 216 -9.60 -0.72 11.92
N ILE A 217 -9.30 -1.26 10.74
CA ILE A 217 -9.06 -0.48 9.53
C ILE A 217 -10.39 -0.04 8.92
N LYS A 218 -10.53 1.24 8.61
CA LYS A 218 -11.67 1.78 7.87
C LYS A 218 -11.43 1.67 6.37
N ILE A 219 -12.41 1.15 5.63
CA ILE A 219 -12.34 1.03 4.18
C ILE A 219 -13.14 2.14 3.52
N HIS A 220 -12.55 2.78 2.54
CA HIS A 220 -13.14 3.82 1.71
C HIS A 220 -13.09 3.44 0.24
N HIS A 221 -14.20 3.64 -0.46
CA HIS A 221 -14.24 3.55 -1.91
C HIS A 221 -14.01 4.93 -2.51
N ILE A 222 -13.11 5.01 -3.49
CA ILE A 222 -12.81 6.22 -4.23
C ILE A 222 -13.00 5.97 -5.73
N ASN A 223 -13.21 7.04 -6.51
CA ASN A 223 -13.32 6.90 -7.96
C ASN A 223 -11.92 6.94 -8.58
N SER A 224 -11.63 5.99 -9.46
CA SER A 224 -10.41 5.98 -10.27
C SER A 224 -10.40 7.08 -11.33
N HIS A 225 -9.21 7.48 -11.77
CA HIS A 225 -8.97 8.35 -12.93
C HIS A 225 -9.81 9.63 -12.98
N THR A 226 -10.05 10.27 -11.84
CA THR A 226 -10.88 11.48 -11.76
C THR A 226 -10.19 12.73 -12.33
N GLY A 227 -8.87 12.70 -12.51
CA GLY A 227 -8.05 13.87 -12.87
C GLY A 227 -7.99 14.95 -11.78
N LYS A 228 -8.62 14.72 -10.62
CA LYS A 228 -8.60 15.63 -9.49
C LYS A 228 -7.21 15.69 -8.86
N GLN A 229 -6.91 16.85 -8.28
CA GLN A 229 -5.63 17.10 -7.63
C GLN A 229 -5.75 17.10 -6.09
N ASP A 230 -6.78 16.42 -5.55
CA ASP A 230 -6.91 16.21 -4.12
C ASP A 230 -6.04 15.04 -3.63
N LEU A 231 -5.78 15.01 -2.33
CA LEU A 231 -4.88 14.06 -1.70
C LEU A 231 -5.23 12.60 -2.01
N HIS A 232 -6.51 12.25 -1.96
CA HIS A 232 -6.93 10.86 -2.17
C HIS A 232 -6.87 10.44 -3.64
N SER A 233 -7.18 11.34 -4.56
CA SER A 233 -7.03 11.09 -6.00
C SER A 233 -5.56 10.89 -6.38
N ILE A 234 -4.64 11.69 -5.84
CA ILE A 234 -3.19 11.54 -6.07
C ILE A 234 -2.70 10.23 -5.46
N GLY A 235 -3.09 9.89 -4.23
CA GLY A 235 -2.69 8.63 -3.58
C GLY A 235 -3.12 7.39 -4.38
N ASN A 236 -4.35 7.40 -4.93
CA ASN A 236 -4.82 6.32 -5.80
C ASN A 236 -4.07 6.25 -7.13
N GLU A 237 -3.77 7.39 -7.74
CA GLU A 237 -2.98 7.45 -8.97
C GLU A 237 -1.56 6.88 -8.76
N ILE A 238 -0.94 7.15 -7.62
CA ILE A 238 0.36 6.54 -7.26
C ILE A 238 0.23 5.03 -7.14
N ALA A 239 -0.83 4.51 -6.47
CA ALA A 239 -1.05 3.06 -6.35
C ALA A 239 -1.25 2.40 -7.72
N ASP A 240 -2.03 3.00 -8.64
CA ASP A 240 -2.18 2.54 -10.04
C ASP A 240 -0.83 2.52 -10.78
N MET A 241 -0.03 3.57 -10.65
CA MET A 241 1.29 3.60 -11.29
C MET A 241 2.22 2.50 -10.74
N LEU A 242 2.18 2.22 -9.43
CA LEU A 242 2.96 1.15 -8.82
C LEU A 242 2.61 -0.24 -9.36
N THR A 243 1.37 -0.47 -9.83
CA THR A 243 1.03 -1.74 -10.49
C THR A 243 1.80 -1.99 -11.78
N LYS A 244 2.51 -1.00 -12.32
CA LYS A 244 3.18 -1.04 -13.63
C LYS A 244 4.72 -1.03 -13.52
N CYS A 245 5.27 -0.94 -12.30
CA CYS A 245 6.71 -0.73 -12.03
C CYS A 245 7.47 -2.02 -11.61
N TYR A 246 6.88 -3.19 -11.74
CA TYR A 246 7.50 -4.48 -11.38
C TYR A 246 8.25 -5.12 -12.54
#